data_c9459e8c726f04c35d3a9e752e407488
#
_entry.id   c9459e8c726f04c35d3a9e752e407488
#
_cell.length_a   1.000
_cell.length_b   1.000
_cell.length_c   1.000
_cell.angle_alpha   90.00
_cell.angle_beta   90.00
_cell.angle_gamma   90.00
#
_symmetry.space_group_name_H-M   'P 1'
#
loop_
_entity.id
_entity.type
_entity.pdbx_description
1 polymer ?
#
loop_
_entity_poly.entity_id
_entity_poly.type
_entity_poly.pdbx_seq_one_letter_code
_entity_poly.pdbx_strand_id
1 'polypeptide(L)'
;LAEVGIKELLEAGVHFGHQTRRWDPSMRRYIHGERDGIHVIDLLQTEQLLAQATEFAAGLAGRGGKVLFVGTKKQARDSIEEWATRCGMPYVSRRWLGGLLTNFNTISKRIGRLHELNALEAEGQLELLPTKERMTMEAELAKLEYNLGGVRDMQRVPDAVVVIDLNAEEIAVAEATRLGIPIIGLVDTNCDPVPVTYVIPGNDDAIRSCELIVRTLGESILTSATAWRQAEEARRKREEEEQRKREQERKRREAEEAARREAEEKAKAEAEAKARAEQAKAAKGAAGKPVPKSAQVKRKPKAAEAPAEAEPAAPEAKPAATTEDGAAEAEKPAAATSETGESEGGEQGR
;
A
#
# COMPACT_ATOMS: atom_id res chain seq x y z
N LEU A 1 -28.01 5.24 -2.13
CA LEU A 1 -27.52 4.70 -3.36
C LEU A 1 -28.34 5.33 -4.49
N ALA A 2 -27.73 5.92 -5.48
CA ALA A 2 -28.43 6.38 -6.67
C ALA A 2 -28.93 5.12 -7.42
N GLU A 3 -30.22 4.88 -7.37
CA GLU A 3 -30.84 3.84 -8.17
C GLU A 3 -30.97 4.37 -9.59
N VAL A 4 -30.21 3.80 -10.50
CA VAL A 4 -30.32 4.10 -11.93
C VAL A 4 -31.48 3.28 -12.48
N GLY A 5 -32.53 3.95 -12.92
CA GLY A 5 -33.71 3.28 -13.48
C GLY A 5 -33.55 2.90 -14.95
N ILE A 6 -34.40 1.98 -15.41
CA ILE A 6 -34.43 1.49 -16.80
C ILE A 6 -34.50 2.63 -17.83
N LYS A 7 -35.20 3.74 -17.51
CA LYS A 7 -35.33 4.88 -18.39
C LYS A 7 -33.99 5.54 -18.67
N GLU A 8 -33.16 5.75 -17.64
CA GLU A 8 -31.82 6.31 -17.77
C GLU A 8 -30.89 5.41 -18.55
N LEU A 9 -30.95 4.08 -18.30
CA LEU A 9 -30.21 3.07 -19.04
C LEU A 9 -30.56 3.10 -20.53
N LEU A 10 -31.87 3.24 -20.84
CA LEU A 10 -32.36 3.33 -22.21
C LEU A 10 -31.88 4.60 -22.91
N GLU A 11 -31.99 5.76 -22.25
CA GLU A 11 -31.56 7.06 -22.77
C GLU A 11 -30.04 7.15 -23.00
N ALA A 12 -29.27 6.47 -22.16
CA ALA A 12 -27.82 6.35 -22.32
C ALA A 12 -27.42 5.36 -23.43
N GLY A 13 -28.35 4.56 -23.92
CA GLY A 13 -28.10 3.58 -24.98
C GLY A 13 -27.38 2.31 -24.51
N VAL A 14 -27.50 1.95 -23.23
CA VAL A 14 -26.88 0.75 -22.62
C VAL A 14 -27.40 -0.54 -23.26
N HIS A 15 -28.63 -0.53 -23.79
CA HIS A 15 -29.30 -1.69 -24.39
C HIS A 15 -28.74 -2.10 -25.77
N PHE A 16 -27.96 -1.26 -26.44
CA PHE A 16 -27.38 -1.62 -27.73
C PHE A 16 -26.18 -2.54 -27.53
N GLY A 17 -26.20 -3.71 -28.12
CA GLY A 17 -25.07 -4.58 -28.23
C GLY A 17 -24.41 -4.52 -29.59
N HIS A 18 -23.56 -5.48 -29.89
CA HIS A 18 -22.88 -5.62 -31.15
C HIS A 18 -23.72 -6.37 -32.21
N GLN A 19 -23.24 -6.35 -33.44
CA GLN A 19 -23.84 -7.11 -34.54
C GLN A 19 -23.89 -8.61 -34.22
N THR A 20 -24.99 -9.28 -34.60
CA THR A 20 -25.24 -10.70 -34.32
C THR A 20 -24.12 -11.64 -34.74
N ARG A 21 -23.35 -11.32 -35.77
CA ARG A 21 -22.20 -12.12 -36.24
C ARG A 21 -20.96 -12.03 -35.34
N ARG A 22 -20.90 -11.07 -34.40
CA ARG A 22 -19.73 -10.82 -33.53
C ARG A 22 -19.99 -11.19 -32.07
N TRP A 23 -21.12 -11.77 -31.79
CA TRP A 23 -21.51 -12.05 -30.41
C TRP A 23 -20.80 -13.26 -29.82
N ASP A 24 -20.70 -13.27 -28.49
CA ASP A 24 -20.26 -14.44 -27.73
C ASP A 24 -21.48 -15.26 -27.26
N PRO A 25 -21.51 -16.58 -27.50
CA PRO A 25 -22.64 -17.44 -27.08
C PRO A 25 -22.88 -17.42 -25.55
N SER A 26 -21.87 -17.18 -24.72
CA SER A 26 -21.99 -17.08 -23.27
C SER A 26 -22.87 -15.92 -22.83
N MET A 27 -23.01 -14.87 -23.68
CA MET A 27 -23.85 -13.71 -23.46
C MET A 27 -25.33 -13.94 -23.71
N ARG A 28 -25.72 -15.10 -24.25
CA ARG A 28 -27.12 -15.43 -24.62
C ARG A 28 -28.14 -15.11 -23.51
N ARG A 29 -27.76 -15.35 -22.26
CA ARG A 29 -28.65 -15.11 -21.09
C ARG A 29 -28.96 -13.65 -20.80
N TYR A 30 -28.13 -12.73 -21.32
CA TYR A 30 -28.27 -11.29 -21.11
C TYR A 30 -28.86 -10.55 -22.32
N ILE A 31 -29.15 -11.29 -23.39
CA ILE A 31 -29.71 -10.75 -24.63
C ILE A 31 -31.23 -10.87 -24.58
N HIS A 32 -31.92 -9.73 -24.67
CA HIS A 32 -33.37 -9.65 -24.79
C HIS A 32 -33.89 -10.12 -26.15
N GLY A 33 -33.17 -9.74 -27.22
CA GLY A 33 -33.55 -10.06 -28.58
C GLY A 33 -32.59 -9.47 -29.62
N GLU A 34 -33.04 -9.46 -30.86
CA GLU A 34 -32.33 -8.91 -32.01
C GLU A 34 -33.22 -7.91 -32.75
N ARG A 35 -32.63 -6.82 -33.18
CA ARG A 35 -33.28 -5.83 -34.04
C ARG A 35 -32.27 -5.29 -35.07
N ASP A 36 -32.66 -5.34 -36.34
CA ASP A 36 -31.86 -4.83 -37.46
C ASP A 36 -30.41 -5.43 -37.52
N GLY A 37 -30.24 -6.70 -37.12
CA GLY A 37 -28.95 -7.39 -37.10
C GLY A 37 -28.03 -7.00 -35.91
N ILE A 38 -28.59 -6.34 -34.89
CA ILE A 38 -27.90 -5.92 -33.67
C ILE A 38 -28.59 -6.60 -32.47
N HIS A 39 -27.82 -7.16 -31.55
CA HIS A 39 -28.35 -7.67 -30.30
C HIS A 39 -28.83 -6.53 -29.39
N VAL A 40 -29.94 -6.76 -28.72
CA VAL A 40 -30.50 -5.86 -27.70
C VAL A 40 -30.32 -6.52 -26.34
N ILE A 41 -29.63 -5.82 -25.43
CA ILE A 41 -29.33 -6.28 -24.07
C ILE A 41 -30.58 -6.08 -23.19
N ASP A 42 -30.80 -7.01 -22.27
CA ASP A 42 -31.91 -6.97 -21.31
C ASP A 42 -31.61 -5.99 -20.17
N LEU A 43 -32.21 -4.82 -20.22
CA LEU A 43 -32.02 -3.77 -19.23
C LEU A 43 -32.56 -4.09 -17.84
N LEU A 44 -33.54 -4.99 -17.72
CA LEU A 44 -34.03 -5.43 -16.41
C LEU A 44 -32.95 -6.21 -15.65
N GLN A 45 -32.20 -7.04 -16.36
CA GLN A 45 -31.06 -7.74 -15.79
C GLN A 45 -29.90 -6.78 -15.50
N THR A 46 -29.65 -5.82 -16.42
CA THR A 46 -28.59 -4.81 -16.23
C THR A 46 -28.83 -3.99 -14.97
N GLU A 47 -30.04 -3.50 -14.74
CA GLU A 47 -30.40 -2.73 -13.54
C GLU A 47 -30.10 -3.52 -12.25
N GLN A 48 -30.57 -4.78 -12.18
CA GLN A 48 -30.36 -5.64 -11.02
C GLN A 48 -28.87 -5.97 -10.77
N LEU A 49 -28.13 -6.30 -11.81
CA LEU A 49 -26.72 -6.65 -11.73
C LEU A 49 -25.84 -5.44 -11.44
N LEU A 50 -26.19 -4.26 -11.99
CA LEU A 50 -25.55 -3.00 -11.66
C LEU A 50 -25.73 -2.65 -10.17
N ALA A 51 -26.94 -2.85 -9.62
CA ALA A 51 -27.20 -2.64 -8.21
C ALA A 51 -26.32 -3.54 -7.33
N GLN A 52 -26.20 -4.83 -7.65
CA GLN A 52 -25.35 -5.78 -6.94
C GLN A 52 -23.85 -5.38 -7.02
N ALA A 53 -23.39 -5.01 -8.22
CA ALA A 53 -22.02 -4.55 -8.42
C ALA A 53 -21.71 -3.27 -7.62
N THR A 54 -22.66 -2.37 -7.59
CA THR A 54 -22.58 -1.09 -6.85
C THR A 54 -22.54 -1.33 -5.35
N GLU A 55 -23.38 -2.22 -4.82
CA GLU A 55 -23.39 -2.59 -3.41
C GLU A 55 -22.06 -3.22 -2.98
N PHE A 56 -21.54 -4.15 -3.80
CA PHE A 56 -20.23 -4.76 -3.55
C PHE A 56 -19.10 -3.72 -3.51
N ALA A 57 -19.04 -2.84 -4.53
CA ALA A 57 -18.01 -1.81 -4.63
C ALA A 57 -18.07 -0.82 -3.45
N ALA A 58 -19.30 -0.41 -3.08
CA ALA A 58 -19.56 0.44 -1.92
C ALA A 58 -19.14 -0.23 -0.61
N GLY A 59 -19.49 -1.50 -0.41
CA GLY A 59 -19.11 -2.27 0.76
C GLY A 59 -17.59 -2.45 0.89
N LEU A 60 -16.88 -2.59 -0.24
CA LEU A 60 -15.43 -2.64 -0.27
C LEU A 60 -14.80 -1.30 0.12
N ALA A 61 -15.25 -0.21 -0.50
CA ALA A 61 -14.78 1.15 -0.21
C ALA A 61 -15.07 1.57 1.24
N GLY A 62 -16.22 1.16 1.80
CA GLY A 62 -16.60 1.40 3.20
C GLY A 62 -15.73 0.68 4.23
N ARG A 63 -14.87 -0.23 3.80
CA ARG A 63 -13.85 -0.90 4.64
C ARG A 63 -12.42 -0.42 4.35
N GLY A 64 -12.28 0.64 3.55
CA GLY A 64 -10.99 1.17 3.13
C GLY A 64 -10.31 0.36 2.01
N GLY A 65 -11.06 -0.51 1.34
CA GLY A 65 -10.59 -1.25 0.18
C GLY A 65 -10.34 -0.34 -1.01
N LYS A 66 -9.43 -0.75 -1.90
CA LYS A 66 -9.08 -0.03 -3.12
C LYS A 66 -9.66 -0.73 -4.33
N VAL A 67 -10.36 0.04 -5.15
CA VAL A 67 -10.95 -0.39 -6.42
C VAL A 67 -10.15 0.25 -7.56
N LEU A 68 -9.58 -0.56 -8.44
CA LEU A 68 -8.86 -0.10 -9.63
C LEU A 68 -9.82 0.03 -10.80
N PHE A 69 -9.92 1.22 -11.37
CA PHE A 69 -10.69 1.44 -12.60
C PHE A 69 -9.82 1.23 -13.83
N VAL A 70 -10.29 0.42 -14.78
CA VAL A 70 -9.56 0.08 -16.00
C VAL A 70 -10.45 0.28 -17.22
N GLY A 71 -9.94 1.03 -18.19
CA GLY A 71 -10.60 1.21 -19.47
C GLY A 71 -9.79 2.13 -20.36
N THR A 72 -9.10 1.54 -21.33
CA THR A 72 -8.27 2.26 -22.29
C THR A 72 -9.03 2.71 -23.51
N LYS A 73 -10.29 2.27 -23.66
CA LYS A 73 -11.20 2.67 -24.75
C LYS A 73 -11.50 4.16 -24.68
N LYS A 74 -11.42 4.86 -25.81
CA LYS A 74 -11.61 6.31 -25.86
C LYS A 74 -12.93 6.78 -25.24
N GLN A 75 -13.99 5.97 -25.38
CA GLN A 75 -15.34 6.26 -24.91
C GLN A 75 -15.46 6.24 -23.38
N ALA A 76 -14.60 5.45 -22.69
CA ALA A 76 -14.64 5.28 -21.23
C ALA A 76 -13.58 6.12 -20.51
N ARG A 77 -12.52 6.51 -21.21
CA ARG A 77 -11.30 7.10 -20.63
C ARG A 77 -11.56 8.30 -19.73
N ASP A 78 -12.27 9.29 -20.24
CA ASP A 78 -12.48 10.56 -19.54
C ASP A 78 -13.34 10.35 -18.29
N SER A 79 -14.38 9.52 -18.38
CA SER A 79 -15.24 9.17 -17.24
C SER A 79 -14.46 8.39 -16.16
N ILE A 80 -13.56 7.48 -16.56
CA ILE A 80 -12.72 6.74 -15.63
C ILE A 80 -11.74 7.68 -14.92
N GLU A 81 -11.03 8.55 -15.63
CA GLU A 81 -10.11 9.51 -15.04
C GLU A 81 -10.82 10.43 -14.05
N GLU A 82 -11.98 10.97 -14.43
CA GLU A 82 -12.76 11.86 -13.57
C GLU A 82 -13.22 11.15 -12.29
N TRP A 83 -13.95 10.04 -12.43
CA TRP A 83 -14.59 9.39 -11.28
C TRP A 83 -13.59 8.71 -10.35
N ALA A 84 -12.55 8.08 -10.90
CA ALA A 84 -11.50 7.49 -10.08
C ALA A 84 -10.76 8.57 -9.26
N THR A 85 -10.44 9.70 -9.88
CA THR A 85 -9.81 10.83 -9.18
C THR A 85 -10.71 11.40 -8.09
N ARG A 86 -12.00 11.60 -8.34
CA ARG A 86 -12.97 12.06 -7.34
C ARG A 86 -13.11 11.10 -6.16
N CYS A 87 -13.07 9.81 -6.42
CA CYS A 87 -13.13 8.76 -5.39
C CYS A 87 -11.81 8.60 -4.62
N GLY A 88 -10.69 9.07 -5.15
CA GLY A 88 -9.34 8.78 -4.65
C GLY A 88 -8.98 7.30 -4.82
N MET A 89 -9.40 6.73 -5.94
CA MET A 89 -9.12 5.36 -6.34
C MET A 89 -8.12 5.32 -7.50
N PRO A 90 -7.29 4.28 -7.61
CA PRO A 90 -6.36 4.14 -8.74
C PRO A 90 -7.11 3.86 -10.04
N TYR A 91 -6.50 4.26 -11.17
CA TYR A 91 -7.06 4.00 -12.49
C TYR A 91 -6.00 3.79 -13.57
N VAL A 92 -6.40 3.10 -14.63
CA VAL A 92 -5.63 2.94 -15.87
C VAL A 92 -6.53 3.29 -17.05
N SER A 93 -6.22 4.43 -17.69
CA SER A 93 -7.03 5.00 -18.79
C SER A 93 -6.30 5.00 -20.14
N ARG A 94 -4.98 4.83 -20.15
CA ARG A 94 -4.18 4.94 -21.38
C ARG A 94 -3.77 3.61 -21.94
N ARG A 95 -2.98 2.85 -21.22
CA ARG A 95 -2.49 1.55 -21.61
C ARG A 95 -2.26 0.67 -20.41
N TRP A 96 -2.77 -0.55 -20.44
CA TRP A 96 -2.41 -1.54 -19.45
C TRP A 96 -0.94 -1.97 -19.64
N LEU A 97 -0.19 -1.93 -18.57
CA LEU A 97 1.18 -2.45 -18.54
C LEU A 97 1.15 -3.90 -18.05
N GLY A 98 1.56 -4.83 -18.91
CA GLY A 98 1.63 -6.24 -18.50
C GLY A 98 2.46 -6.42 -17.25
N GLY A 99 1.93 -7.19 -16.28
CA GLY A 99 2.53 -7.37 -14.97
C GLY A 99 2.14 -6.31 -13.93
N LEU A 100 1.19 -5.43 -14.23
CA LEU A 100 0.78 -4.37 -13.30
C LEU A 100 0.25 -4.94 -11.98
N LEU A 101 -0.47 -6.04 -12.02
CA LEU A 101 -0.97 -6.75 -10.84
C LEU A 101 -0.04 -7.91 -10.47
N THR A 102 0.30 -8.77 -11.42
CA THR A 102 1.06 -10.00 -11.19
C THR A 102 2.52 -9.78 -10.83
N ASN A 103 3.12 -8.66 -11.27
CA ASN A 103 4.49 -8.27 -10.94
C ASN A 103 4.55 -6.88 -10.27
N PHE A 104 3.68 -6.68 -9.29
CA PHE A 104 3.52 -5.40 -8.61
C PHE A 104 4.82 -4.87 -7.99
N ASN A 105 5.71 -5.72 -7.50
CA ASN A 105 7.00 -5.31 -6.95
C ASN A 105 7.86 -4.54 -7.97
N THR A 106 7.84 -4.94 -9.23
CA THR A 106 8.58 -4.23 -10.30
C THR A 106 7.87 -2.92 -10.66
N ILE A 107 6.56 -2.92 -10.70
CA ILE A 107 5.76 -1.71 -10.96
C ILE A 107 5.94 -0.70 -9.82
N SER A 108 5.91 -1.13 -8.56
CA SER A 108 6.14 -0.28 -7.38
C SER A 108 7.49 0.45 -7.44
N LYS A 109 8.56 -0.22 -7.92
CA LYS A 109 9.86 0.45 -8.15
C LYS A 109 9.78 1.53 -9.21
N ARG A 110 8.99 1.32 -10.28
CA ARG A 110 8.77 2.34 -11.32
C ARG A 110 7.91 3.50 -10.82
N ILE A 111 6.92 3.22 -9.96
CA ILE A 111 6.14 4.25 -9.26
C ILE A 111 7.08 5.05 -8.33
N GLY A 112 7.97 4.39 -7.58
CA GLY A 112 9.00 5.07 -6.80
C GLY A 112 9.86 6.02 -7.66
N ARG A 113 10.29 5.55 -8.84
CA ARG A 113 11.04 6.37 -9.79
C ARG A 113 10.23 7.59 -10.29
N LEU A 114 8.93 7.42 -10.53
CA LEU A 114 8.04 8.52 -10.88
C LEU A 114 8.00 9.57 -9.76
N HIS A 115 7.87 9.16 -8.51
CA HIS A 115 7.89 10.07 -7.36
C HIS A 115 9.23 10.80 -7.21
N GLU A 116 10.35 10.11 -7.40
CA GLU A 116 11.69 10.71 -7.39
C GLU A 116 11.83 11.82 -8.44
N LEU A 117 11.43 11.53 -9.69
CA LEU A 117 11.53 12.50 -10.78
C LEU A 117 10.61 13.70 -10.56
N ASN A 118 9.38 13.49 -10.06
CA ASN A 118 8.47 14.57 -9.70
C ASN A 118 9.04 15.45 -8.56
N ALA A 119 9.70 14.85 -7.58
CA ALA A 119 10.36 15.60 -6.50
C ALA A 119 11.52 16.45 -7.04
N LEU A 120 12.39 15.89 -7.90
CA LEU A 120 13.49 16.61 -8.54
C LEU A 120 13.00 17.77 -9.41
N GLU A 121 11.88 17.60 -10.12
CA GLU A 121 11.24 18.67 -10.90
C GLU A 121 10.71 19.77 -9.98
N ALA A 122 9.94 19.41 -8.95
CA ALA A 122 9.36 20.36 -7.99
C ALA A 122 10.41 21.18 -7.21
N GLU A 123 11.58 20.58 -6.92
CA GLU A 123 12.71 21.23 -6.27
C GLU A 123 13.59 22.04 -7.24
N GLY A 124 13.29 22.02 -8.55
CA GLY A 124 14.08 22.72 -9.58
C GLY A 124 15.45 22.08 -9.84
N GLN A 125 15.71 20.87 -9.31
CA GLN A 125 17.00 20.21 -9.46
C GLN A 125 17.27 19.76 -10.90
N LEU A 126 16.20 19.49 -11.68
CA LEU A 126 16.34 19.14 -13.10
C LEU A 126 16.94 20.29 -13.93
N GLU A 127 16.70 21.53 -13.54
CA GLU A 127 17.24 22.70 -14.25
C GLU A 127 18.77 22.87 -14.05
N LEU A 128 19.32 22.32 -12.98
CA LEU A 128 20.76 22.36 -12.67
C LEU A 128 21.57 21.32 -13.46
N LEU A 129 20.90 20.36 -14.12
CA LEU A 129 21.55 19.31 -14.87
C LEU A 129 21.96 19.76 -16.28
N PRO A 130 23.00 19.12 -16.88
CA PRO A 130 23.33 19.32 -18.27
C PRO A 130 22.11 19.08 -19.18
N THR A 131 21.94 19.90 -20.21
CA THR A 131 20.75 19.90 -21.10
C THR A 131 20.38 18.49 -21.59
N LYS A 132 21.36 17.66 -21.95
CA LYS A 132 21.13 16.31 -22.45
C LYS A 132 20.50 15.39 -21.39
N GLU A 133 20.99 15.46 -20.16
CA GLU A 133 20.50 14.66 -19.03
C GLU A 133 19.09 15.12 -18.63
N ARG A 134 18.89 16.44 -18.54
CA ARG A 134 17.58 17.02 -18.26
C ARG A 134 16.53 16.53 -19.25
N MET A 135 16.77 16.68 -20.56
CA MET A 135 15.84 16.24 -21.60
C MET A 135 15.53 14.73 -21.52
N THR A 136 16.50 13.91 -21.12
CA THR A 136 16.30 12.46 -20.96
C THR A 136 15.40 12.18 -19.75
N MET A 137 15.61 12.87 -18.62
CA MET A 137 14.79 12.71 -17.41
C MET A 137 13.37 13.24 -17.60
N GLU A 138 13.21 14.40 -18.26
CA GLU A 138 11.91 14.97 -18.61
C GLU A 138 11.11 14.01 -19.53
N ALA A 139 11.76 13.40 -20.51
CA ALA A 139 11.12 12.41 -21.39
C ALA A 139 10.76 11.11 -20.63
N GLU A 140 11.61 10.67 -19.69
CA GLU A 140 11.31 9.55 -18.82
C GLU A 140 10.10 9.86 -17.93
N LEU A 141 10.09 11.02 -17.29
CA LEU A 141 9.00 11.50 -16.42
C LEU A 141 7.67 11.53 -17.18
N ALA A 142 7.62 12.19 -18.33
CA ALA A 142 6.44 12.27 -19.16
C ALA A 142 5.90 10.89 -19.55
N LYS A 143 6.78 9.94 -19.87
CA LYS A 143 6.41 8.56 -20.18
C LYS A 143 5.88 7.80 -18.97
N LEU A 144 6.48 7.97 -17.80
CA LEU A 144 6.03 7.34 -16.56
C LEU A 144 4.68 7.92 -16.13
N GLU A 145 4.52 9.23 -16.19
CA GLU A 145 3.26 9.90 -15.85
C GLU A 145 2.12 9.50 -16.77
N TYR A 146 2.37 9.42 -18.07
CA TYR A 146 1.38 8.97 -19.05
C TYR A 146 0.88 7.55 -18.79
N ASN A 147 1.76 6.63 -18.36
CA ASN A 147 1.41 5.22 -18.17
C ASN A 147 1.02 4.85 -16.74
N LEU A 148 1.59 5.51 -15.73
CA LEU A 148 1.46 5.15 -14.31
C LEU A 148 0.82 6.25 -13.47
N GLY A 149 0.54 7.42 -14.04
CA GLY A 149 -0.01 8.56 -13.31
C GLY A 149 -1.27 8.24 -12.53
N GLY A 150 -2.18 7.44 -13.10
CA GLY A 150 -3.41 7.02 -12.41
C GLY A 150 -3.22 5.98 -11.29
N VAL A 151 -2.07 5.32 -11.25
CA VAL A 151 -1.74 4.31 -10.22
C VAL A 151 -0.59 4.74 -9.30
N ARG A 152 -0.16 6.00 -9.39
CA ARG A 152 0.98 6.53 -8.63
C ARG A 152 0.84 6.35 -7.11
N ASP A 153 -0.37 6.45 -6.57
CA ASP A 153 -0.64 6.35 -5.14
C ASP A 153 -0.94 4.91 -4.67
N MET A 154 -0.76 3.93 -5.55
CA MET A 154 -1.05 2.53 -5.27
C MET A 154 0.13 1.88 -4.54
N GLN A 155 -0.06 1.53 -3.26
CA GLN A 155 0.96 0.90 -2.41
C GLN A 155 0.86 -0.63 -2.39
N ARG A 156 -0.29 -1.18 -2.75
CA ARG A 156 -0.58 -2.61 -2.79
C ARG A 156 -1.52 -2.93 -3.94
N VAL A 157 -1.61 -4.19 -4.26
CA VAL A 157 -2.56 -4.71 -5.25
C VAL A 157 -3.98 -4.35 -4.82
N PRO A 158 -4.88 -3.93 -5.75
CA PRO A 158 -6.24 -3.53 -5.44
C PRO A 158 -7.09 -4.71 -4.96
N ASP A 159 -8.13 -4.39 -4.19
CA ASP A 159 -9.04 -5.39 -3.64
C ASP A 159 -10.17 -5.78 -4.63
N ALA A 160 -10.40 -4.96 -5.66
CA ALA A 160 -11.28 -5.25 -6.80
C ALA A 160 -10.84 -4.43 -8.03
N VAL A 161 -11.25 -4.87 -9.21
CA VAL A 161 -11.00 -4.19 -10.48
C VAL A 161 -12.33 -3.93 -11.18
N VAL A 162 -12.56 -2.69 -11.64
CA VAL A 162 -13.64 -2.33 -12.54
C VAL A 162 -13.08 -2.27 -13.95
N VAL A 163 -13.62 -3.04 -14.87
CA VAL A 163 -13.15 -3.13 -16.26
C VAL A 163 -14.23 -2.69 -17.22
N ILE A 164 -13.90 -1.78 -18.11
CA ILE A 164 -14.76 -1.36 -19.22
C ILE A 164 -14.15 -1.89 -20.50
N ASP A 165 -14.93 -2.72 -21.22
CA ASP A 165 -14.51 -3.48 -22.40
C ASP A 165 -13.46 -4.57 -22.09
N LEU A 166 -13.97 -5.79 -21.86
CA LEU A 166 -13.13 -6.95 -21.52
C LEU A 166 -12.20 -7.38 -22.65
N ASN A 167 -12.59 -7.16 -23.91
CA ASN A 167 -11.77 -7.55 -25.06
C ASN A 167 -10.55 -6.61 -25.21
N ALA A 168 -10.73 -5.32 -24.95
CA ALA A 168 -9.62 -4.37 -24.98
C ALA A 168 -8.65 -4.61 -23.80
N GLU A 169 -9.17 -5.05 -22.66
CA GLU A 169 -8.43 -5.21 -21.41
C GLU A 169 -8.17 -6.68 -21.05
N GLU A 170 -8.06 -7.56 -22.05
CA GLU A 170 -7.85 -9.01 -21.87
C GLU A 170 -6.70 -9.33 -20.90
N ILE A 171 -5.58 -8.59 -21.01
CA ILE A 171 -4.41 -8.80 -20.15
C ILE A 171 -4.75 -8.44 -18.69
N ALA A 172 -5.49 -7.36 -18.46
CA ALA A 172 -5.91 -6.94 -17.12
C ALA A 172 -6.82 -7.97 -16.48
N VAL A 173 -7.79 -8.48 -17.25
CA VAL A 173 -8.73 -9.53 -16.83
C VAL A 173 -7.98 -10.81 -16.47
N ALA A 174 -7.04 -11.25 -17.32
CA ALA A 174 -6.24 -12.44 -17.07
C ALA A 174 -5.37 -12.30 -15.81
N GLU A 175 -4.75 -11.14 -15.58
CA GLU A 175 -3.95 -10.89 -14.39
C GLU A 175 -4.81 -10.86 -13.12
N ALA A 176 -5.96 -10.19 -13.15
CA ALA A 176 -6.89 -10.13 -12.02
C ALA A 176 -7.43 -11.53 -11.67
N THR A 177 -7.85 -12.30 -12.68
CA THR A 177 -8.31 -13.68 -12.51
C THR A 177 -7.22 -14.57 -11.90
N ARG A 178 -5.97 -14.45 -12.38
CA ARG A 178 -4.83 -15.23 -11.86
C ARG A 178 -4.56 -14.96 -10.37
N LEU A 179 -4.81 -13.74 -9.92
CA LEU A 179 -4.64 -13.34 -8.51
C LEU A 179 -5.90 -13.55 -7.66
N GLY A 180 -7.01 -13.98 -8.26
CA GLY A 180 -8.27 -14.14 -7.56
C GLY A 180 -8.91 -12.81 -7.13
N ILE A 181 -8.58 -11.71 -7.81
CA ILE A 181 -9.16 -10.39 -7.53
C ILE A 181 -10.54 -10.33 -8.19
N PRO A 182 -11.61 -9.96 -7.47
CA PRO A 182 -12.93 -9.84 -8.03
C PRO A 182 -12.99 -8.76 -9.11
N ILE A 183 -13.61 -9.10 -10.25
CA ILE A 183 -13.75 -8.22 -11.41
C ILE A 183 -15.21 -7.78 -11.50
N ILE A 184 -15.43 -6.48 -11.57
CA ILE A 184 -16.68 -5.84 -11.94
C ILE A 184 -16.52 -5.43 -13.41
N GLY A 185 -17.30 -5.97 -14.32
CA GLY A 185 -17.11 -5.72 -15.75
C GLY A 185 -18.35 -5.17 -16.43
N LEU A 186 -18.19 -4.09 -17.21
CA LEU A 186 -19.15 -3.73 -18.25
C LEU A 186 -18.90 -4.64 -19.44
N VAL A 187 -19.88 -5.50 -19.71
CA VAL A 187 -19.75 -6.63 -20.66
C VAL A 187 -20.74 -6.44 -21.80
N ASP A 188 -20.23 -6.20 -22.99
CA ASP A 188 -21.04 -6.16 -24.21
C ASP A 188 -21.23 -7.58 -24.79
N THR A 189 -22.10 -7.70 -25.76
CA THR A 189 -22.49 -8.97 -26.39
C THR A 189 -21.38 -9.72 -27.10
N ASN A 190 -20.24 -9.10 -27.38
CA ASN A 190 -19.05 -9.68 -28.01
C ASN A 190 -17.97 -10.17 -27.01
N CYS A 191 -18.23 -10.06 -25.71
CA CYS A 191 -17.27 -10.40 -24.66
C CYS A 191 -17.67 -11.66 -23.92
N ASP A 192 -16.66 -12.42 -23.41
CA ASP A 192 -16.90 -13.55 -22.52
C ASP A 192 -17.11 -13.07 -21.06
N PRO A 193 -18.30 -13.31 -20.46
CA PRO A 193 -18.58 -12.92 -19.08
C PRO A 193 -18.00 -13.89 -18.03
N VAL A 194 -17.46 -15.04 -18.42
CA VAL A 194 -17.02 -16.09 -17.48
C VAL A 194 -16.00 -15.63 -16.45
N PRO A 195 -14.95 -14.83 -16.79
CA PRO A 195 -13.94 -14.38 -15.83
C PRO A 195 -14.46 -13.27 -14.89
N VAL A 196 -15.65 -12.70 -15.15
CA VAL A 196 -16.17 -11.54 -14.42
C VAL A 196 -17.00 -12.00 -13.22
N THR A 197 -16.69 -11.47 -12.03
CA THR A 197 -17.42 -11.79 -10.80
C THR A 197 -18.76 -11.06 -10.73
N TYR A 198 -18.77 -9.79 -11.12
CA TYR A 198 -19.98 -8.95 -11.18
C TYR A 198 -20.17 -8.44 -12.59
N VAL A 199 -21.00 -9.14 -13.34
CA VAL A 199 -21.28 -8.81 -14.74
C VAL A 199 -22.31 -7.69 -14.80
N ILE A 200 -22.01 -6.63 -15.53
CA ILE A 200 -22.94 -5.56 -15.86
C ILE A 200 -23.13 -5.61 -17.38
N PRO A 201 -24.19 -6.26 -17.87
CA PRO A 201 -24.44 -6.33 -19.30
C PRO A 201 -24.75 -4.93 -19.84
N GLY A 202 -24.04 -4.48 -20.86
CA GLY A 202 -24.27 -3.14 -21.40
C GLY A 202 -23.31 -2.78 -22.51
N ASN A 203 -23.65 -1.70 -23.21
CA ASN A 203 -22.91 -1.15 -24.33
C ASN A 203 -21.61 -0.48 -23.85
N ASP A 204 -20.49 -0.90 -24.35
CA ASP A 204 -19.17 -0.34 -24.07
C ASP A 204 -18.66 0.62 -25.17
N ASP A 205 -19.40 0.80 -26.27
CA ASP A 205 -19.07 1.69 -27.39
C ASP A 205 -19.66 3.09 -27.23
N ALA A 206 -20.76 3.24 -26.52
CA ALA A 206 -21.42 4.52 -26.33
C ALA A 206 -20.82 5.28 -25.13
N ILE A 207 -20.36 6.52 -25.37
CA ILE A 207 -19.78 7.38 -24.30
C ILE A 207 -20.76 7.54 -23.15
N ARG A 208 -22.05 7.80 -23.42
CA ARG A 208 -23.08 7.97 -22.38
C ARG A 208 -23.33 6.71 -21.57
N SER A 209 -23.23 5.52 -22.20
CA SER A 209 -23.37 4.23 -21.51
C SER A 209 -22.21 4.04 -20.53
N CYS A 210 -20.97 4.19 -21.00
CA CYS A 210 -19.78 4.09 -20.15
C CYS A 210 -19.82 5.12 -19.00
N GLU A 211 -20.16 6.37 -19.30
CA GLU A 211 -20.27 7.44 -18.31
C GLU A 211 -21.31 7.13 -17.24
N LEU A 212 -22.52 6.68 -17.63
CA LEU A 212 -23.58 6.35 -16.68
C LEU A 212 -23.14 5.24 -15.71
N ILE A 213 -22.57 4.16 -16.23
CA ILE A 213 -22.15 3.01 -15.41
C ILE A 213 -20.98 3.39 -14.49
N VAL A 214 -19.94 4.05 -15.03
CA VAL A 214 -18.78 4.51 -14.25
C VAL A 214 -19.19 5.52 -13.19
N ARG A 215 -20.09 6.46 -13.53
CA ARG A 215 -20.65 7.42 -12.58
C ARG A 215 -21.38 6.73 -11.43
N THR A 216 -22.26 5.79 -11.73
CA THR A 216 -23.06 5.10 -10.72
C THR A 216 -22.17 4.34 -9.73
N LEU A 217 -21.20 3.60 -10.25
CA LEU A 217 -20.19 2.93 -9.40
C LEU A 217 -19.37 3.95 -8.62
N GLY A 218 -18.91 5.01 -9.27
CA GLY A 218 -18.10 6.06 -8.68
C GLY A 218 -18.80 6.81 -7.56
N GLU A 219 -20.05 7.23 -7.73
CA GLU A 219 -20.84 7.91 -6.69
C GLU A 219 -21.02 7.06 -5.44
N SER A 220 -21.28 5.79 -5.61
CA SER A 220 -21.44 4.86 -4.51
C SER A 220 -20.12 4.59 -3.76
N ILE A 221 -19.03 4.38 -4.52
CA ILE A 221 -17.68 4.27 -3.95
C ILE A 221 -17.28 5.55 -3.22
N LEU A 222 -17.52 6.72 -3.82
CA LEU A 222 -17.20 8.02 -3.23
C LEU A 222 -17.90 8.22 -1.88
N THR A 223 -19.20 7.95 -1.82
CA THR A 223 -20.00 8.08 -0.61
C THR A 223 -19.45 7.18 0.51
N SER A 224 -19.21 5.92 0.20
CA SER A 224 -18.70 4.94 1.17
C SER A 224 -17.26 5.21 1.59
N ALA A 225 -16.38 5.58 0.65
CA ALA A 225 -14.99 5.92 0.93
C ALA A 225 -14.85 7.20 1.76
N THR A 226 -15.71 8.20 1.54
CA THR A 226 -15.69 9.43 2.35
C THR A 226 -16.15 9.17 3.78
N ALA A 227 -17.20 8.38 3.96
CA ALA A 227 -17.67 7.98 5.28
C ALA A 227 -16.58 7.20 6.04
N TRP A 228 -15.91 6.26 5.37
CA TRP A 228 -14.80 5.52 5.98
C TRP A 228 -13.62 6.42 6.35
N ARG A 229 -13.20 7.33 5.46
CA ARG A 229 -12.10 8.29 5.74
C ARG A 229 -12.39 9.16 6.95
N GLN A 230 -13.61 9.67 7.07
CA GLN A 230 -14.04 10.48 8.22
C GLN A 230 -14.01 9.66 9.52
N ALA A 231 -14.50 8.42 9.48
CA ALA A 231 -14.47 7.53 10.64
C ALA A 231 -13.04 7.19 11.07
N GLU A 232 -12.16 6.93 10.09
CA GLU A 232 -10.75 6.61 10.33
C GLU A 232 -9.98 7.81 10.92
N GLU A 233 -10.20 9.01 10.39
CA GLU A 233 -9.62 10.23 10.95
C GLU A 233 -10.09 10.48 12.39
N ALA A 234 -11.37 10.27 12.64
CA ALA A 234 -11.93 10.42 14.00
C ALA A 234 -11.32 9.39 14.95
N ARG A 235 -11.11 8.14 14.50
CA ARG A 235 -10.44 7.10 15.27
C ARG A 235 -9.00 7.48 15.58
N ARG A 236 -8.23 7.89 14.54
CA ARG A 236 -6.84 8.30 14.72
C ARG A 236 -6.68 9.47 15.69
N LYS A 237 -7.55 10.48 15.57
CA LYS A 237 -7.52 11.62 16.50
C LYS A 237 -7.80 11.19 17.95
N ARG A 238 -8.71 10.24 18.17
CA ARG A 238 -9.00 9.70 19.51
C ARG A 238 -7.80 8.91 20.06
N GLU A 239 -7.17 8.09 19.24
CA GLU A 239 -5.98 7.31 19.61
C GLU A 239 -4.81 8.23 19.95
N GLU A 240 -4.56 9.27 19.15
CA GLU A 240 -3.51 10.27 19.39
C GLU A 240 -3.77 11.06 20.71
N GLU A 241 -5.03 11.43 20.96
CA GLU A 241 -5.42 12.13 22.20
C GLU A 241 -5.25 11.22 23.43
N GLU A 242 -5.63 9.95 23.32
CA GLU A 242 -5.44 8.97 24.40
C GLU A 242 -3.97 8.72 24.67
N GLN A 243 -3.15 8.54 23.63
CA GLN A 243 -1.69 8.40 23.78
C GLN A 243 -1.08 9.62 24.46
N ARG A 244 -1.49 10.82 24.04
CA ARG A 244 -1.04 12.08 24.66
C ARG A 244 -1.43 12.17 26.13
N LYS A 245 -2.65 11.76 26.49
CA LYS A 245 -3.10 11.70 27.88
C LYS A 245 -2.29 10.69 28.72
N ARG A 246 -2.05 9.50 28.17
CA ARG A 246 -1.22 8.47 28.84
C ARG A 246 0.23 8.93 29.03
N GLU A 247 0.81 9.61 28.04
CA GLU A 247 2.16 10.17 28.15
C GLU A 247 2.25 11.29 29.20
N GLN A 248 1.26 12.19 29.23
CA GLN A 248 1.19 13.24 30.25
C GLN A 248 1.04 12.65 31.65
N GLU A 249 0.21 11.64 31.83
CA GLU A 249 0.03 10.98 33.12
C GLU A 249 1.32 10.25 33.55
N ARG A 250 2.00 9.58 32.63
CA ARG A 250 3.30 8.97 32.92
C ARG A 250 4.32 10.00 33.38
N LYS A 251 4.48 11.11 32.61
CA LYS A 251 5.38 12.20 33.00
C LYS A 251 5.03 12.80 34.37
N ARG A 252 3.74 12.93 34.66
CA ARG A 252 3.28 13.42 35.98
C ARG A 252 3.63 12.46 37.09
N ARG A 253 3.43 11.16 36.91
CA ARG A 253 3.81 10.11 37.89
C ARG A 253 5.34 10.07 38.09
N GLU A 254 6.11 10.14 37.03
CA GLU A 254 7.59 10.18 37.08
C GLU A 254 8.08 11.42 37.84
N ALA A 255 7.48 12.60 37.56
CA ALA A 255 7.80 13.85 38.29
C ALA A 255 7.40 13.80 39.77
N GLU A 256 6.25 13.21 40.10
CA GLU A 256 5.78 13.05 41.47
C GLU A 256 6.70 12.07 42.27
N GLU A 257 7.10 10.98 41.62
CA GLU A 257 8.03 10.02 42.21
C GLU A 257 9.44 10.62 42.42
N ALA A 258 9.93 11.41 41.42
CA ALA A 258 11.18 12.11 41.55
C ALA A 258 11.14 13.16 42.69
N ALA A 259 10.06 13.94 42.80
CA ALA A 259 9.87 14.88 43.88
C ALA A 259 9.80 14.20 45.23
N ARG A 260 9.13 13.03 45.33
CA ARG A 260 9.07 12.23 46.55
C ARG A 260 10.44 11.71 46.96
N ARG A 261 11.25 11.21 46.01
CA ARG A 261 12.64 10.76 46.27
C ARG A 261 13.51 11.90 46.78
N GLU A 262 13.42 13.05 46.14
CA GLU A 262 14.17 14.25 46.55
C GLU A 262 13.78 14.74 47.95
N ALA A 263 12.46 14.71 48.29
CA ALA A 263 11.97 15.05 49.60
C ALA A 263 12.47 14.05 50.68
N GLU A 264 12.50 12.74 50.35
CA GLU A 264 13.01 11.68 51.23
C GLU A 264 14.52 11.82 51.47
N GLU A 265 15.30 12.14 50.45
CA GLU A 265 16.74 12.44 50.57
C GLU A 265 17.02 13.68 51.43
N LYS A 266 16.26 14.74 51.21
CA LYS A 266 16.36 15.96 52.05
C LYS A 266 16.03 15.66 53.51
N ALA A 267 14.98 14.89 53.77
CA ALA A 267 14.60 14.49 55.14
C ALA A 267 15.67 13.59 55.79
N LYS A 268 16.30 12.65 55.05
CA LYS A 268 17.41 11.87 55.55
C LYS A 268 18.65 12.73 55.84
N ALA A 269 18.99 13.64 54.96
CA ALA A 269 20.11 14.56 55.15
C ALA A 269 19.92 15.49 56.40
N GLU A 270 18.68 16.00 56.61
CA GLU A 270 18.38 16.78 57.81
C GLU A 270 18.42 15.91 59.11
N ALA A 271 17.96 14.67 59.05
CA ALA A 271 18.04 13.77 60.19
C ALA A 271 19.49 13.42 60.56
N GLU A 272 20.35 13.17 59.54
CA GLU A 272 21.80 12.94 59.76
C GLU A 272 22.50 14.21 60.28
N ALA A 273 22.15 15.39 59.78
CA ALA A 273 22.72 16.66 60.24
C ALA A 273 22.31 16.90 61.73
N LYS A 274 21.07 16.62 62.13
CA LYS A 274 20.63 16.69 63.51
C LYS A 274 21.35 15.70 64.40
N ALA A 275 21.51 14.44 63.96
CA ALA A 275 22.21 13.41 64.69
C ALA A 275 23.71 13.78 64.90
N ARG A 276 24.36 14.34 63.86
CA ARG A 276 25.75 14.84 63.95
C ARG A 276 25.86 16.04 64.93
N ALA A 277 24.91 16.91 64.92
CA ALA A 277 24.84 18.05 65.85
C ALA A 277 24.62 17.62 67.31
N GLU A 278 23.81 16.60 67.56
CA GLU A 278 23.65 15.98 68.89
C GLU A 278 24.93 15.26 69.36
N GLN A 279 25.55 14.48 68.51
CA GLN A 279 26.85 13.84 68.81
C GLN A 279 27.95 14.86 69.12
N ALA A 280 28.00 15.97 68.36
CA ALA A 280 28.96 17.03 68.62
C ALA A 280 28.69 17.77 69.97
N LYS A 281 27.42 17.93 70.40
CA LYS A 281 27.04 18.45 71.71
C LYS A 281 27.39 17.48 72.83
N ALA A 282 27.21 16.15 72.62
CA ALA A 282 27.58 15.13 73.63
C ALA A 282 29.12 15.01 73.76
N ALA A 283 29.87 15.16 72.69
CA ALA A 283 31.35 15.15 72.72
C ALA A 283 31.91 16.39 73.45
N LYS A 284 31.25 17.55 73.33
CA LYS A 284 31.66 18.79 74.08
C LYS A 284 31.29 18.68 75.57
N GLY A 285 30.29 17.88 75.98
CA GLY A 285 29.94 17.64 77.36
C GLY A 285 30.87 16.65 78.09
N ALA A 286 31.61 15.82 77.36
CA ALA A 286 32.51 14.81 77.93
C ALA A 286 33.99 15.30 78.14
N ALA A 287 34.30 16.53 77.76
CA ALA A 287 35.68 17.06 77.88
C ALA A 287 36.01 17.79 79.15
N GLY A 288 35.37 17.38 80.28
CA GLY A 288 35.54 18.00 81.60
C GLY A 288 35.95 17.04 82.75
N LYS A 289 36.93 16.11 82.55
CA LYS A 289 37.58 15.42 83.65
C LYS A 289 39.06 15.08 83.30
N PRO A 290 40.04 15.47 84.15
CA PRO A 290 41.46 15.20 83.91
C PRO A 290 41.84 13.74 84.12
N VAL A 291 42.57 13.14 83.25
CA VAL A 291 43.14 11.79 83.37
C VAL A 291 44.62 11.89 83.65
N PRO A 292 45.18 11.09 84.65
CA PRO A 292 46.61 11.09 85.02
C PRO A 292 47.48 10.37 83.98
N LYS A 293 48.71 10.89 83.83
CA LYS A 293 49.80 10.38 82.99
C LYS A 293 50.26 9.04 83.46
N SER A 294 50.43 8.04 82.63
CA SER A 294 51.58 7.10 82.68
C SER A 294 51.71 6.32 81.40
N ALA A 295 53.01 6.20 81.05
CA ALA A 295 53.72 5.12 80.31
C ALA A 295 53.64 5.08 78.78
N GLN A 296 54.78 5.57 78.27
CA GLN A 296 55.32 5.31 76.93
C GLN A 296 55.56 3.82 76.70
N VAL A 297 55.18 3.30 75.61
CA VAL A 297 55.89 2.19 74.95
C VAL A 297 55.96 2.52 73.42
N LYS A 298 57.22 2.66 73.04
CA LYS A 298 57.63 2.80 71.63
C LYS A 298 57.41 1.49 70.88
N ARG A 299 56.77 1.57 69.68
CA ARG A 299 57.15 0.66 68.62
C ARG A 299 57.06 1.35 67.28
N LYS A 300 58.09 1.14 66.50
CA LYS A 300 58.48 1.68 65.19
C LYS A 300 57.54 1.24 64.06
N PRO A 301 57.60 1.96 62.95
CA PRO A 301 56.69 1.76 61.80
C PRO A 301 57.18 0.65 60.86
N LYS A 302 56.26 -0.02 60.20
CA LYS A 302 56.54 -0.82 59.02
C LYS A 302 55.81 -0.27 57.84
N ALA A 303 56.60 -0.08 56.83
CA ALA A 303 56.24 0.54 55.55
C ALA A 303 55.35 -0.29 54.66
N ALA A 304 54.70 0.42 53.78
CA ALA A 304 54.40 0.14 52.41
C ALA A 304 53.47 -1.03 52.04
N GLU A 305 52.43 -0.78 51.38
CA GLU A 305 52.26 -1.17 49.99
C GLU A 305 50.89 -0.61 49.48
N ALA A 306 50.96 0.09 48.39
CA ALA A 306 49.80 0.47 47.60
C ALA A 306 49.33 -0.75 46.80
N PRO A 307 48.07 -0.89 46.52
CA PRO A 307 47.63 -1.63 45.38
C PRO A 307 47.02 -0.75 44.32
N ALA A 308 47.40 -1.12 43.15
CA ALA A 308 47.13 -0.69 41.82
C ALA A 308 45.67 -0.39 41.45
N GLU A 309 45.56 0.53 40.52
CA GLU A 309 44.42 0.78 39.63
C GLU A 309 43.90 -0.50 38.98
N ALA A 310 42.61 -0.60 38.88
CA ALA A 310 41.91 -1.49 37.95
C ALA A 310 40.94 -0.72 37.13
N GLU A 311 41.31 -0.54 35.87
CA GLU A 311 40.43 -0.10 34.78
C GLU A 311 39.22 -1.02 34.58
N PRO A 312 38.08 -0.53 34.14
CA PRO A 312 36.98 -1.42 33.74
C PRO A 312 37.13 -1.80 32.27
N ALA A 313 37.12 -3.10 32.02
CA ALA A 313 37.15 -3.74 30.74
C ALA A 313 35.80 -3.54 29.95
N ALA A 314 35.96 -3.25 28.71
CA ALA A 314 34.92 -3.31 27.68
C ALA A 314 34.56 -4.78 27.34
N PRO A 315 33.32 -5.06 26.91
CA PRO A 315 33.01 -6.36 26.32
C PRO A 315 33.15 -6.32 24.79
N GLU A 316 34.17 -7.00 24.30
CA GLU A 316 34.18 -7.62 22.99
C GLU A 316 33.38 -8.92 23.05
N ALA A 317 32.65 -9.22 21.99
CA ALA A 317 32.70 -10.50 21.28
C ALA A 317 31.72 -10.57 20.11
N LYS A 318 32.25 -10.51 18.92
CA LYS A 318 31.71 -11.25 17.75
C LYS A 318 32.29 -12.67 17.81
N PRO A 319 31.57 -13.68 17.38
CA PRO A 319 32.20 -14.86 16.81
C PRO A 319 32.13 -14.88 15.29
N ALA A 320 33.27 -15.30 14.77
CA ALA A 320 33.58 -15.47 13.37
C ALA A 320 32.91 -16.71 12.75
N ALA A 321 32.89 -16.61 11.42
CA ALA A 321 32.55 -17.64 10.47
C ALA A 321 33.34 -18.94 10.64
N THR A 322 32.66 -20.04 10.40
CA THR A 322 33.28 -21.30 9.96
C THR A 322 32.73 -21.68 8.59
N THR A 323 33.61 -21.66 7.65
CA THR A 323 33.56 -22.32 6.33
C THR A 323 33.67 -23.81 6.55
N GLU A 324 32.81 -24.59 5.89
CA GLU A 324 33.16 -25.92 5.43
C GLU A 324 32.54 -26.18 4.06
N ASP A 325 33.44 -26.61 3.21
CA ASP A 325 33.35 -27.13 1.86
C ASP A 325 32.39 -28.31 1.74
N GLY A 326 31.79 -28.44 0.57
CA GLY A 326 31.05 -29.62 0.18
C GLY A 326 30.71 -29.56 -1.32
N ALA A 327 31.68 -29.83 -2.17
CA ALA A 327 31.52 -30.07 -3.60
C ALA A 327 30.76 -31.36 -3.88
N ALA A 328 29.88 -31.32 -4.90
CA ALA A 328 29.50 -32.41 -5.81
C ALA A 328 28.77 -31.75 -6.98
N GLU A 329 29.41 -31.55 -8.07
CA GLU A 329 29.64 -32.33 -9.29
C GLU A 329 28.39 -32.96 -9.90
N ALA A 330 28.16 -32.47 -11.14
CA ALA A 330 27.76 -33.12 -12.37
C ALA A 330 26.32 -33.72 -12.50
N GLU A 331 25.58 -33.26 -13.48
CA GLU A 331 25.41 -33.98 -14.74
C GLU A 331 24.52 -33.18 -15.72
N LYS A 332 25.11 -32.87 -16.88
CA LYS A 332 24.40 -32.67 -18.16
C LYS A 332 24.15 -34.02 -18.77
N PRO A 333 23.11 -34.22 -19.52
CA PRO A 333 23.26 -34.97 -20.77
C PRO A 333 22.92 -34.16 -22.00
N ALA A 334 23.70 -34.55 -23.00
CA ALA A 334 23.93 -34.04 -24.32
C ALA A 334 22.75 -34.17 -25.29
N ALA A 335 22.91 -33.40 -26.34
CA ALA A 335 22.22 -33.39 -27.62
C ALA A 335 22.02 -34.78 -28.26
N ALA A 336 20.90 -34.92 -28.97
CA ALA A 336 20.77 -35.84 -30.07
C ALA A 336 20.17 -35.13 -31.28
N THR A 337 21.01 -34.97 -32.29
CA THR A 337 20.73 -34.68 -33.69
C THR A 337 20.22 -35.91 -34.38
N SER A 338 19.25 -35.76 -35.27
CA SER A 338 19.09 -36.55 -36.53
C SER A 338 18.07 -35.76 -37.35
N GLU A 339 18.49 -35.07 -38.37
CA GLU A 339 18.75 -35.49 -39.78
C GLU A 339 17.53 -36.01 -40.51
N THR A 340 17.24 -35.22 -41.57
CA THR A 340 16.90 -35.53 -42.97
C THR A 340 15.52 -36.08 -43.29
N GLY A 341 14.93 -35.43 -44.28
CA GLY A 341 13.81 -35.90 -45.08
C GLY A 341 13.29 -34.83 -46.04
N GLU A 342 14.11 -34.54 -47.11
CA GLU A 342 13.62 -33.91 -48.34
C GLU A 342 12.62 -34.83 -49.02
N SER A 343 11.55 -34.29 -49.57
CA SER A 343 11.02 -34.74 -50.86
C SER A 343 10.16 -33.64 -51.48
N GLU A 344 10.61 -33.31 -52.66
CA GLU A 344 10.02 -32.52 -53.73
C GLU A 344 8.65 -33.01 -54.17
N GLY A 345 7.94 -32.10 -54.82
CA GLY A 345 7.09 -32.52 -55.95
C GLY A 345 5.73 -31.90 -56.02
N GLY A 346 5.56 -30.98 -56.98
CA GLY A 346 4.55 -31.01 -58.00
C GLY A 346 3.34 -30.08 -57.76
N GLU A 347 3.28 -28.97 -58.32
CA GLU A 347 2.85 -28.47 -59.66
C GLU A 347 1.38 -28.77 -60.05
N GLN A 348 0.69 -27.69 -60.45
CA GLN A 348 -0.48 -27.56 -61.35
C GLN A 348 -1.87 -27.82 -60.74
N GLY A 349 -2.77 -26.88 -60.74
CA GLY A 349 -3.42 -26.21 -61.87
C GLY A 349 -4.92 -26.16 -61.68
N ARG A 350 -5.44 -25.01 -61.81
CA ARG A 350 -6.74 -24.48 -62.19
C ARG A 350 -7.42 -23.60 -61.15
#